data_2d730885deb16e2101465c647c395d23
#
_entry.id   2d730885deb16e2101465c647c395d23
#
_cell.length_a   1.000
_cell.length_b   1.000
_cell.length_c   1.000
_cell.angle_alpha   90.00
_cell.angle_beta   90.00
_cell.angle_gamma   90.00
#
_symmetry.space_group_name_H-M   'P 1'
#
loop_
_entity.id
_entity.type
_entity.pdbx_description
1 polymer ?
#
loop_
_entity_poly.entity_id
_entity_poly.type
_entity_poly.pdbx_seq_one_letter_code
_entity_poly.pdbx_strand_id
1 'polypeptide(L)'
;MLEHTREVTLQEIANLSQADLDALTDQSSNTIGALLMHIASIEFVHQVVSFEKRDLTDQEYADWKLPLELGDQARESIHHQPLDYYIDRLNQTRANTLARLTAKDDQWLLEEDKWSHGVPYNQYYLWFHVMEDEINHRGQIRAVKRLLNHGS
;
A
#
# COMPACT_ATOMS: atom_id res chain seq x y z
N MET A 1 -15.71 -3.56 0.98
CA MET A 1 -14.99 -2.29 1.23
C MET A 1 -13.58 -2.31 0.65
N LEU A 2 -12.74 -3.29 0.97
CA LEU A 2 -11.37 -3.41 0.40
C LEU A 2 -11.34 -3.41 -1.13
N GLU A 3 -12.24 -4.17 -1.79
CA GLU A 3 -12.34 -4.21 -3.26
C GLU A 3 -12.69 -2.85 -3.84
N HIS A 4 -13.69 -2.18 -3.27
CA HIS A 4 -14.08 -0.83 -3.70
C HIS A 4 -12.94 0.19 -3.54
N THR A 5 -12.23 0.14 -2.42
CA THR A 5 -11.09 1.04 -2.19
C THR A 5 -10.03 0.86 -3.27
N ARG A 6 -9.68 -0.39 -3.60
CA ARG A 6 -8.72 -0.71 -4.66
C ARG A 6 -9.22 -0.33 -6.04
N GLU A 7 -10.49 -0.59 -6.36
CA GLU A 7 -11.09 -0.19 -7.63
C GLU A 7 -10.95 1.31 -7.87
N VAL A 8 -11.25 2.14 -6.86
CA VAL A 8 -11.10 3.60 -6.96
C VAL A 8 -9.64 4.00 -7.13
N THR A 9 -8.70 3.30 -6.48
CA THR A 9 -7.26 3.54 -6.67
C THR A 9 -6.83 3.21 -8.10
N LEU A 10 -7.25 2.06 -8.64
CA LEU A 10 -6.94 1.65 -10.01
C LEU A 10 -7.53 2.62 -11.05
N GLN A 11 -8.75 3.10 -10.84
CA GLN A 11 -9.35 4.12 -11.70
C GLN A 11 -8.55 5.44 -11.69
N GLU A 12 -8.03 5.81 -10.52
CA GLU A 12 -7.22 7.05 -10.38
C GLU A 12 -5.93 7.00 -11.19
N ILE A 13 -5.32 5.82 -11.34
CA ILE A 13 -4.02 5.66 -12.01
C ILE A 13 -4.10 5.15 -13.45
N ALA A 14 -5.29 4.83 -13.96
CA ALA A 14 -5.52 4.07 -15.20
C ALA A 14 -4.81 4.63 -16.45
N ASN A 15 -4.52 5.93 -16.50
CA ASN A 15 -3.96 6.61 -17.67
C ASN A 15 -2.58 7.24 -17.39
N LEU A 16 -1.90 6.84 -16.32
CA LEU A 16 -0.59 7.39 -15.99
C LEU A 16 0.48 6.77 -16.89
N SER A 17 1.34 7.63 -17.44
CA SER A 17 2.56 7.20 -18.11
C SER A 17 3.66 6.83 -17.11
N GLN A 18 4.67 6.12 -17.58
CA GLN A 18 5.87 5.87 -16.76
C GLN A 18 6.50 7.18 -16.27
N ALA A 19 6.53 8.22 -17.12
CA ALA A 19 7.03 9.53 -16.71
C ALA A 19 6.23 10.14 -15.55
N ASP A 20 4.89 9.98 -15.55
CA ASP A 20 4.05 10.44 -14.43
C ASP A 20 4.32 9.65 -13.15
N LEU A 21 4.53 8.33 -13.29
CA LEU A 21 4.81 7.44 -12.15
C LEU A 21 6.15 7.75 -11.47
N ASP A 22 7.14 8.18 -12.24
CA ASP A 22 8.50 8.47 -11.79
C ASP A 22 8.73 9.95 -11.46
N ALA A 23 7.76 10.83 -11.78
CA ALA A 23 7.90 12.26 -11.57
C ALA A 23 7.98 12.61 -10.07
N LEU A 24 8.99 13.40 -9.74
CA LEU A 24 9.14 14.03 -8.43
C LEU A 24 8.92 15.53 -8.59
N THR A 25 7.88 16.05 -7.95
CA THR A 25 7.61 17.49 -7.94
C THR A 25 8.28 18.14 -6.74
N ASP A 26 8.60 19.41 -6.83
CA ASP A 26 9.21 20.17 -5.72
C ASP A 26 8.34 20.17 -4.44
N GLN A 27 7.06 19.87 -4.58
CA GLN A 27 6.11 19.84 -3.47
C GLN A 27 5.77 18.41 -3.00
N SER A 28 6.30 17.39 -3.69
CA SER A 28 6.07 15.98 -3.35
C SER A 28 7.34 15.34 -2.83
N SER A 29 7.23 14.67 -1.69
CA SER A 29 8.33 13.89 -1.12
C SER A 29 8.43 12.48 -1.71
N ASN A 30 7.40 11.99 -2.42
CA ASN A 30 7.34 10.65 -2.99
C ASN A 30 6.80 10.68 -4.43
N THR A 31 7.32 9.79 -5.27
CA THR A 31 6.76 9.53 -6.60
C THR A 31 5.46 8.72 -6.50
N ILE A 32 4.63 8.76 -7.54
CA ILE A 32 3.41 7.94 -7.57
C ILE A 32 3.76 6.45 -7.52
N GLY A 33 4.80 6.01 -8.24
CA GLY A 33 5.26 4.62 -8.20
C GLY A 33 5.65 4.16 -6.80
N ALA A 34 6.40 5.00 -6.05
CA ALA A 34 6.76 4.70 -4.67
C ALA A 34 5.54 4.59 -3.75
N LEU A 35 4.54 5.49 -3.90
CA LEU A 35 3.30 5.44 -3.13
C LEU A 35 2.48 4.18 -3.44
N LEU A 36 2.41 3.75 -4.70
CA LEU A 36 1.71 2.51 -5.07
C LEU A 36 2.37 1.27 -4.45
N MET A 37 3.69 1.21 -4.47
CA MET A 37 4.43 0.14 -3.81
C MET A 37 4.29 0.18 -2.29
N HIS A 38 4.21 1.38 -1.69
CA HIS A 38 3.93 1.53 -0.26
C HIS A 38 2.56 0.95 0.11
N ILE A 39 1.51 1.27 -0.63
CA ILE A 39 0.17 0.70 -0.44
C ILE A 39 0.22 -0.84 -0.44
N ALA A 40 0.91 -1.44 -1.41
CA ALA A 40 1.07 -2.89 -1.47
C ALA A 40 1.86 -3.45 -0.28
N SER A 41 2.91 -2.75 0.15
CA SER A 41 3.76 -3.18 1.27
C SER A 41 3.04 -3.14 2.61
N ILE A 42 2.24 -2.11 2.87
CA ILE A 42 1.42 -2.00 4.08
C ILE A 42 0.40 -3.14 4.14
N GLU A 43 -0.27 -3.44 3.04
CA GLU A 43 -1.20 -4.56 2.97
C GLU A 43 -0.50 -5.90 3.22
N PHE A 44 0.70 -6.11 2.64
CA PHE A 44 1.52 -7.31 2.88
C PHE A 44 1.89 -7.46 4.37
N VAL A 45 2.37 -6.42 5.02
CA VAL A 45 2.69 -6.45 6.46
C VAL A 45 1.47 -6.86 7.26
N HIS A 46 0.30 -6.31 6.94
CA HIS A 46 -0.94 -6.63 7.65
C HIS A 46 -1.40 -8.08 7.40
N GLN A 47 -1.10 -8.67 6.23
CA GLN A 47 -1.31 -10.11 6.02
C GLN A 47 -0.48 -10.94 7.01
N VAL A 48 0.78 -10.63 7.18
CA VAL A 48 1.67 -11.35 8.10
C VAL A 48 1.22 -11.18 9.55
N VAL A 49 1.05 -9.94 10.00
CA VAL A 49 0.66 -9.63 11.38
C VAL A 49 -0.72 -10.20 11.72
N SER A 50 -1.70 -10.02 10.83
CA SER A 50 -3.10 -10.39 11.07
C SER A 50 -3.36 -11.89 10.95
N PHE A 51 -2.88 -12.52 9.87
CA PHE A 51 -3.17 -13.92 9.59
C PHE A 51 -2.16 -14.89 10.22
N GLU A 52 -0.89 -14.50 10.30
CA GLU A 52 0.19 -15.36 10.78
C GLU A 52 0.60 -15.06 12.23
N LYS A 53 0.10 -13.97 12.79
CA LYS A 53 0.34 -13.57 14.20
C LYS A 53 1.81 -13.49 14.56
N ARG A 54 2.61 -12.95 13.64
CA ARG A 54 4.06 -12.79 13.79
C ARG A 54 4.54 -11.48 13.15
N ASP A 55 5.75 -11.08 13.47
CA ASP A 55 6.45 -10.03 12.76
C ASP A 55 7.01 -10.54 11.42
N LEU A 56 7.45 -9.61 10.56
CA LEU A 56 8.17 -9.94 9.34
C LEU A 56 9.47 -10.68 9.67
N THR A 57 9.82 -11.67 8.86
CA THR A 57 11.18 -12.21 8.86
C THR A 57 12.17 -11.17 8.33
N ASP A 58 13.47 -11.36 8.61
CA ASP A 58 14.53 -10.48 8.09
C ASP A 58 14.50 -10.41 6.55
N GLN A 59 14.21 -11.53 5.89
CA GLN A 59 14.10 -11.57 4.42
C GLN A 59 12.87 -10.81 3.92
N GLU A 60 11.70 -11.02 4.52
CA GLU A 60 10.48 -10.28 4.17
C GLU A 60 10.66 -8.77 4.40
N TYR A 61 11.29 -8.38 5.50
CA TYR A 61 11.62 -6.99 5.74
C TYR A 61 12.59 -6.44 4.70
N ALA A 62 13.64 -7.17 4.36
CA ALA A 62 14.60 -6.76 3.34
C ALA A 62 13.94 -6.57 1.97
N ASP A 63 13.02 -7.47 1.59
CA ASP A 63 12.30 -7.41 0.30
C ASP A 63 11.32 -6.22 0.20
N TRP A 64 10.74 -5.81 1.32
CA TRP A 64 9.72 -4.75 1.37
C TRP A 64 10.19 -3.45 2.01
N LYS A 65 11.44 -3.38 2.50
CA LYS A 65 11.96 -2.23 3.24
C LYS A 65 11.79 -0.91 2.51
N LEU A 66 12.20 -0.86 1.24
CA LEU A 66 12.18 0.39 0.47
C LEU A 66 10.77 0.99 0.35
N PRO A 67 9.76 0.25 -0.11
CA PRO A 67 8.41 0.79 -0.16
C PRO A 67 7.80 1.03 1.23
N LEU A 68 8.16 0.26 2.26
CA LEU A 68 7.68 0.49 3.63
C LEU A 68 8.17 1.80 4.21
N GLU A 69 9.46 2.08 4.07
CA GLU A 69 10.09 3.27 4.67
C GLU A 69 9.90 4.53 3.83
N LEU A 70 9.70 4.38 2.49
CA LEU A 70 9.70 5.50 1.56
C LEU A 70 11.02 6.33 1.62
N GLY A 71 10.97 7.61 1.24
CA GLY A 71 12.12 8.49 1.33
C GLY A 71 13.07 8.38 0.13
N ASP A 72 14.29 8.90 0.27
CA ASP A 72 15.24 9.06 -0.84
C ASP A 72 15.61 7.74 -1.51
N GLN A 73 15.90 6.71 -0.71
CA GLN A 73 16.27 5.41 -1.25
C GLN A 73 15.12 4.74 -2.04
N ALA A 74 13.88 4.91 -1.59
CA ALA A 74 12.72 4.42 -2.33
C ALA A 74 12.56 5.17 -3.67
N ARG A 75 12.73 6.49 -3.67
CA ARG A 75 12.67 7.30 -4.89
C ARG A 75 13.75 6.91 -5.91
N GLU A 76 14.95 6.61 -5.43
CA GLU A 76 16.09 6.21 -6.29
C GLU A 76 15.96 4.79 -6.82
N SER A 77 15.21 3.92 -6.14
CA SER A 77 15.13 2.49 -6.47
C SER A 77 13.79 2.09 -7.11
N ILE A 78 12.69 2.74 -6.74
CA ILE A 78 11.35 2.44 -7.27
C ILE A 78 11.05 3.42 -8.41
N HIS A 79 11.58 3.11 -9.58
CA HIS A 79 11.40 3.90 -10.79
C HIS A 79 11.61 3.03 -12.04
N HIS A 80 11.33 3.59 -13.22
CA HIS A 80 11.48 2.94 -14.53
C HIS A 80 10.65 1.66 -14.70
N GLN A 81 9.56 1.54 -13.95
CA GLN A 81 8.62 0.44 -14.11
C GLN A 81 7.36 0.91 -14.85
N PRO A 82 6.80 0.07 -15.75
CA PRO A 82 5.55 0.38 -16.41
C PRO A 82 4.39 0.35 -15.41
N LEU A 83 3.27 1.01 -15.76
CA LEU A 83 2.07 1.04 -14.91
C LEU A 83 1.58 -0.37 -14.53
N ASP A 84 1.62 -1.31 -15.48
CA ASP A 84 1.18 -2.69 -15.26
C ASP A 84 1.97 -3.40 -14.13
N TYR A 85 3.25 -3.08 -13.97
CA TYR A 85 4.04 -3.60 -12.85
C TYR A 85 3.41 -3.26 -11.49
N TYR A 86 3.02 -2.01 -11.30
CA TYR A 86 2.39 -1.55 -10.05
C TYR A 86 0.98 -2.13 -9.88
N ILE A 87 0.20 -2.17 -10.95
CA ILE A 87 -1.15 -2.77 -10.96
C ILE A 87 -1.07 -4.25 -10.56
N ASP A 88 -0.14 -5.00 -11.12
CA ASP A 88 0.05 -6.41 -10.81
C ASP A 88 0.41 -6.63 -9.34
N ARG A 89 1.32 -5.81 -8.78
CA ARG A 89 1.67 -5.86 -7.36
C ARG A 89 0.47 -5.60 -6.45
N LEU A 90 -0.28 -4.55 -6.75
CA LEU A 90 -1.50 -4.19 -6.03
C LEU A 90 -2.55 -5.31 -6.10
N ASN A 91 -2.77 -5.88 -7.28
CA ASN A 91 -3.75 -6.94 -7.50
C ASN A 91 -3.36 -8.25 -6.83
N GLN A 92 -2.09 -8.66 -6.93
CA GLN A 92 -1.59 -9.88 -6.28
C GLN A 92 -1.74 -9.80 -4.76
N THR A 93 -1.35 -8.67 -4.18
CA THR A 93 -1.46 -8.45 -2.74
C THR A 93 -2.92 -8.52 -2.29
N ARG A 94 -3.82 -7.80 -2.99
CA ARG A 94 -5.25 -7.81 -2.66
C ARG A 94 -5.91 -9.18 -2.86
N ALA A 95 -5.58 -9.90 -3.91
CA ALA A 95 -6.10 -11.25 -4.15
C ALA A 95 -5.72 -12.20 -3.00
N ASN A 96 -4.48 -12.12 -2.51
CA ASN A 96 -4.04 -12.90 -1.36
C ASN A 96 -4.83 -12.52 -0.10
N THR A 97 -5.01 -11.23 0.17
CA THR A 97 -5.83 -10.73 1.29
C THR A 97 -7.25 -11.30 1.24
N LEU A 98 -7.93 -11.17 0.11
CA LEU A 98 -9.32 -11.60 -0.04
C LEU A 98 -9.46 -13.12 0.11
N ALA A 99 -8.54 -13.91 -0.47
CA ALA A 99 -8.53 -15.35 -0.34
C ALA A 99 -8.40 -15.78 1.13
N ARG A 100 -7.53 -15.12 1.90
CA ARG A 100 -7.34 -15.42 3.33
C ARG A 100 -8.52 -14.95 4.19
N LEU A 101 -9.11 -13.79 3.89
CA LEU A 101 -10.30 -13.28 4.60
C LEU A 101 -11.53 -14.17 4.40
N THR A 102 -11.68 -14.77 3.22
CA THR A 102 -12.81 -15.68 2.94
C THR A 102 -12.86 -16.89 3.89
N ALA A 103 -11.72 -17.29 4.45
CA ALA A 103 -11.62 -18.38 5.44
C ALA A 103 -11.86 -17.92 6.88
N LYS A 104 -12.19 -16.65 7.12
CA LYS A 104 -12.42 -16.06 8.44
C LYS A 104 -13.89 -15.71 8.62
N ASP A 105 -14.37 -15.80 9.86
CA ASP A 105 -15.70 -15.36 10.26
C ASP A 105 -15.65 -13.97 10.91
N ASP A 106 -16.82 -13.42 11.21
CA ASP A 106 -16.93 -12.08 11.82
C ASP A 106 -16.35 -12.04 13.25
N GLN A 107 -16.32 -13.17 13.96
CA GLN A 107 -15.75 -13.24 15.30
C GLN A 107 -14.22 -13.05 15.24
N TRP A 108 -13.56 -13.56 14.20
CA TRP A 108 -12.14 -13.34 13.99
C TRP A 108 -11.78 -11.86 13.88
N LEU A 109 -12.64 -11.03 13.31
CA LEU A 109 -12.41 -9.57 13.23
C LEU A 109 -12.33 -8.91 14.62
N LEU A 110 -12.97 -9.50 15.62
CA LEU A 110 -12.99 -8.98 16.98
C LEU A 110 -11.88 -9.56 17.86
N GLU A 111 -11.12 -10.54 17.36
CA GLU A 111 -9.97 -11.08 18.10
C GLU A 111 -8.94 -9.99 18.40
N GLU A 112 -8.64 -9.85 19.68
CA GLU A 112 -7.67 -8.87 20.17
C GLU A 112 -6.25 -9.44 20.19
N ASP A 113 -5.29 -8.54 19.97
CA ASP A 113 -3.87 -8.77 20.13
C ASP A 113 -3.22 -7.48 20.67
N LYS A 114 -1.91 -7.48 20.88
CA LYS A 114 -1.19 -6.33 21.41
C LYS A 114 0.07 -6.07 20.62
N TRP A 115 0.32 -4.80 20.32
CA TRP A 115 1.61 -4.36 19.84
C TRP A 115 2.72 -4.66 20.86
N SER A 116 3.97 -4.70 20.43
CA SER A 116 5.13 -4.93 21.30
C SER A 116 5.21 -3.94 22.47
N HIS A 117 4.68 -2.73 22.30
CA HIS A 117 4.57 -1.71 23.35
C HIS A 117 3.29 -1.82 24.21
N GLY A 118 2.52 -2.90 24.09
CA GLY A 118 1.39 -3.24 24.96
C GLY A 118 0.03 -2.63 24.59
N VAL A 119 -0.05 -1.79 23.57
CA VAL A 119 -1.34 -1.22 23.11
C VAL A 119 -2.17 -2.30 22.43
N PRO A 120 -3.43 -2.53 22.86
CA PRO A 120 -4.30 -3.53 22.25
C PRO A 120 -4.81 -3.06 20.88
N TYR A 121 -5.04 -4.01 19.99
CA TYR A 121 -5.73 -3.83 18.71
C TYR A 121 -6.55 -5.09 18.41
N ASN A 122 -7.46 -5.02 17.44
CA ASN A 122 -8.14 -6.19 16.89
C ASN A 122 -7.95 -6.27 15.37
N GLN A 123 -8.37 -7.39 14.78
CA GLN A 123 -8.22 -7.60 13.34
C GLN A 123 -9.06 -6.62 12.52
N TYR A 124 -10.20 -6.18 13.04
CA TYR A 124 -11.03 -5.15 12.42
C TYR A 124 -10.27 -3.83 12.25
N TYR A 125 -9.57 -3.38 13.30
CA TYR A 125 -8.73 -2.19 13.25
C TYR A 125 -7.60 -2.32 12.21
N LEU A 126 -6.91 -3.48 12.17
CA LEU A 126 -5.82 -3.70 11.21
C LEU A 126 -6.31 -3.56 9.76
N TRP A 127 -7.44 -4.18 9.44
CA TRP A 127 -7.97 -4.12 8.07
C TRP A 127 -8.65 -2.79 7.74
N PHE A 128 -9.17 -2.07 8.73
CA PHE A 128 -9.55 -0.67 8.56
C PHE A 128 -8.32 0.18 8.22
N HIS A 129 -7.21 -0.01 8.93
CA HIS A 129 -5.98 0.75 8.70
C HIS A 129 -5.39 0.51 7.31
N VAL A 130 -5.47 -0.69 6.77
CA VAL A 130 -5.08 -0.97 5.37
C VAL A 130 -5.88 -0.11 4.38
N MET A 131 -7.20 0.01 4.59
CA MET A 131 -8.04 0.87 3.74
C MET A 131 -7.75 2.35 3.93
N GLU A 132 -7.59 2.79 5.17
CA GLU A 132 -7.29 4.17 5.53
C GLU A 132 -5.97 4.62 4.90
N ASP A 133 -4.93 3.78 4.98
CA ASP A 133 -3.63 4.01 4.36
C ASP A 133 -3.74 4.16 2.84
N GLU A 134 -4.43 3.23 2.17
CA GLU A 134 -4.64 3.31 0.72
C GLU A 134 -5.41 4.58 0.32
N ILE A 135 -6.45 4.96 1.06
CA ILE A 135 -7.24 6.18 0.81
C ILE A 135 -6.38 7.42 0.99
N ASN A 136 -5.56 7.48 2.05
CA ASN A 136 -4.67 8.58 2.34
C ASN A 136 -3.62 8.76 1.23
N HIS A 137 -2.94 7.68 0.84
CA HIS A 137 -1.92 7.75 -0.22
C HIS A 137 -2.52 8.00 -1.60
N ARG A 138 -3.73 7.52 -1.88
CA ARG A 138 -4.49 7.92 -3.08
C ARG A 138 -4.74 9.43 -3.11
N GLY A 139 -5.00 10.05 -1.96
CA GLY A 139 -5.10 11.51 -1.84
C GLY A 139 -3.79 12.21 -2.23
N GLN A 140 -2.65 11.69 -1.81
CA GLN A 140 -1.32 12.17 -2.21
C GLN A 140 -1.08 11.99 -3.71
N ILE A 141 -1.42 10.84 -4.28
CA ILE A 141 -1.34 10.59 -5.74
C ILE A 141 -2.13 11.65 -6.52
N ARG A 142 -3.36 11.95 -6.09
CA ARG A 142 -4.17 13.01 -6.70
C ARG A 142 -3.50 14.39 -6.63
N ALA A 143 -2.83 14.69 -5.53
CA ALA A 143 -2.10 15.94 -5.38
C ALA A 143 -0.93 16.02 -6.36
N VAL A 144 -0.11 14.97 -6.47
CA VAL A 144 0.99 14.87 -7.43
C VAL A 144 0.48 15.02 -8.86
N LYS A 145 -0.57 14.30 -9.26
CA LYS A 145 -1.20 14.41 -10.59
C LYS A 145 -1.61 15.84 -10.94
N ARG A 146 -2.19 16.56 -9.98
CA ARG A 146 -2.56 17.98 -10.21
C ARG A 146 -1.34 18.85 -10.46
N LEU A 147 -0.26 18.64 -9.73
CA LEU A 147 1.00 19.39 -9.95
C LEU A 147 1.60 19.10 -11.33
N LEU A 148 1.59 17.85 -11.77
CA LEU A 148 2.08 17.47 -13.11
C LEU A 148 1.25 18.12 -14.23
N ASN A 149 -0.08 18.18 -14.08
CA ASN A 149 -0.98 18.78 -15.08
C ASN A 149 -0.93 20.32 -15.13
N HIS A 150 -0.47 20.99 -14.05
CA HIS A 150 -0.32 22.44 -14.00
C HIS A 150 1.09 22.93 -14.36
N GLY A 151 2.05 22.02 -14.47
CA GLY A 151 3.44 22.32 -14.83
C GLY A 151 3.75 22.22 -16.33
N SER A 152 2.74 21.96 -17.16
CA SER A 152 2.84 21.86 -18.63
C SER A 152 2.21 23.05 -19.35
#